data_29df7528b2c421a823fb1b1600dfdbf9
#
_entry.id   29df7528b2c421a823fb1b1600dfdbf9
#
_cell.length_a   1.000
_cell.length_b   1.000
_cell.length_c   1.000
_cell.angle_alpha   90.00
_cell.angle_beta   90.00
_cell.angle_gamma   90.00
#
_symmetry.space_group_name_H-M   'P 1'
#
loop_
_entity.id
_entity.type
_entity.pdbx_description
1 polymer ?
#
loop_
_entity_poly.entity_id
_entity_poly.type
_entity_poly.pdbx_seq_one_letter_code
_entity_poly.pdbx_strand_id
1 'polypeptide(L)'
;MKGVEKMMKWERFSCLKEKEVINICDGKRLGCVCDLEIDTVTGKICTLVIPEESGKFCLFGKDRAYFVPWRCIRRIGDDIILVEVDGEDILKNDEC
;
A
#
# COMPACT_ATOMS: atom_id res chain seq x y z
N MET A 1 15.42 23.65 -10.06
CA MET A 1 16.03 22.57 -9.65
C MET A 1 15.24 21.34 -9.50
N LYS A 2 15.34 20.57 -10.50
CA LYS A 2 14.57 19.37 -10.52
C LYS A 2 14.98 18.35 -9.50
N GLY A 3 16.24 18.25 -9.20
CA GLY A 3 16.68 17.31 -8.19
C GLY A 3 16.10 17.62 -6.84
N VAL A 4 16.03 18.89 -6.53
CA VAL A 4 15.50 19.30 -5.25
C VAL A 4 14.01 18.99 -5.19
N GLU A 5 13.32 19.21 -6.28
CA GLU A 5 11.89 18.92 -6.31
C GLU A 5 11.60 17.46 -6.08
N LYS A 6 12.43 16.58 -6.64
CA LYS A 6 12.19 15.16 -6.42
C LYS A 6 12.38 14.78 -4.98
N MET A 7 13.34 15.38 -4.31
CA MET A 7 13.58 15.05 -2.93
C MET A 7 12.52 15.63 -2.02
N MET A 8 11.79 16.62 -2.49
CA MET A 8 10.77 17.28 -1.70
C MET A 8 9.37 16.92 -2.15
N LYS A 9 9.26 15.82 -2.84
CA LYS A 9 7.96 15.45 -3.36
C LYS A 9 7.01 15.04 -2.25
N TRP A 10 5.81 15.54 -2.32
CA TRP A 10 4.77 15.27 -1.34
C TRP A 10 3.66 14.48 -1.98
N GLU A 11 3.01 13.66 -1.15
CA GLU A 11 1.91 12.89 -1.64
C GLU A 11 0.86 12.85 -0.53
N ARG A 12 -0.37 13.18 -0.86
CA ARG A 12 -1.43 13.09 0.12
C ARG A 12 -1.94 11.67 0.16
N PHE A 13 -2.37 11.23 1.32
CA PHE A 13 -2.94 9.90 1.45
C PHE A 13 -4.17 9.77 0.57
N SER A 14 -4.97 10.83 0.46
CA SER A 14 -6.16 10.77 -0.38
C SER A 14 -5.81 10.51 -1.85
N CYS A 15 -4.66 10.96 -2.30
CA CYS A 15 -4.21 10.66 -3.65
C CYS A 15 -3.64 9.27 -3.75
N LEU A 16 -2.91 8.87 -2.71
CA LEU A 16 -2.32 7.54 -2.69
C LEU A 16 -3.38 6.46 -2.74
N LYS A 17 -4.49 6.69 -2.07
CA LYS A 17 -5.58 5.72 -2.03
C LYS A 17 -6.19 5.44 -3.40
N GLU A 18 -6.04 6.36 -4.32
CA GLU A 18 -6.63 6.19 -5.64
C GLU A 18 -5.73 5.47 -6.61
N LYS A 19 -4.51 5.20 -6.21
CA LYS A 19 -3.57 4.53 -7.07
C LYS A 19 -3.68 3.03 -6.89
N GLU A 20 -3.47 2.31 -7.96
CA GLU A 20 -3.56 0.86 -7.91
C GLU A 20 -2.20 0.28 -7.60
N VAL A 21 -2.14 -0.68 -6.69
CA VAL A 21 -0.90 -1.31 -6.28
C VAL A 21 -0.70 -2.57 -7.12
N ILE A 22 0.47 -2.67 -7.74
CA ILE A 22 0.80 -3.79 -8.59
C ILE A 22 2.08 -4.43 -8.08
N ASN A 23 2.02 -5.74 -7.91
CA ASN A 23 3.18 -6.49 -7.47
C ASN A 23 4.01 -6.87 -8.69
N ILE A 24 5.24 -6.37 -8.76
CA ILE A 24 6.06 -6.62 -9.94
C ILE A 24 6.61 -8.02 -9.97
N CYS A 25 6.55 -8.76 -8.87
CA CYS A 25 7.05 -10.14 -8.88
C CYS A 25 6.20 -11.04 -9.75
N ASP A 26 4.90 -10.84 -9.74
CA ASP A 26 4.01 -11.70 -10.51
C ASP A 26 3.03 -10.92 -11.39
N GLY A 27 3.15 -9.59 -11.40
CA GLY A 27 2.28 -8.77 -12.22
C GLY A 27 0.87 -8.65 -11.69
N LYS A 28 0.62 -9.10 -10.48
CA LYS A 28 -0.73 -9.15 -9.97
C LYS A 28 -1.14 -7.81 -9.39
N ARG A 29 -2.38 -7.45 -9.64
CA ARG A 29 -2.94 -6.25 -9.04
C ARG A 29 -3.43 -6.58 -7.65
N LEU A 30 -2.98 -5.82 -6.68
CA LEU A 30 -3.40 -6.05 -5.31
C LEU A 30 -4.62 -5.22 -4.93
N GLY A 31 -4.81 -4.10 -5.59
CA GLY A 31 -5.93 -3.22 -5.30
C GLY A 31 -5.45 -1.85 -4.87
N CYS A 32 -6.30 -1.11 -4.20
CA CYS A 32 -5.96 0.23 -3.76
C CYS A 32 -5.75 0.27 -2.27
N VAL A 33 -4.89 1.16 -1.83
CA VAL A 33 -4.58 1.31 -0.41
C VAL A 33 -5.80 1.85 0.31
N CYS A 34 -6.15 1.25 1.44
CA CYS A 34 -7.25 1.75 2.25
C CYS A 34 -6.78 2.29 3.60
N ASP A 35 -5.58 1.94 4.01
CA ASP A 35 -5.11 2.35 5.33
C ASP A 35 -3.60 2.31 5.37
N LEU A 36 -3.05 2.87 6.44
CA LEU A 36 -1.61 2.91 6.67
C LEU A 36 -1.34 2.51 8.10
N GLU A 37 -0.18 1.91 8.31
CA GLU A 37 0.34 1.73 9.66
C GLU A 37 1.49 2.69 9.83
N ILE A 38 1.46 3.45 10.90
CA ILE A 38 2.42 4.50 11.16
C ILE A 38 3.13 4.23 12.46
N ASP A 39 4.44 4.42 12.46
CA ASP A 39 5.22 4.37 13.69
C ASP A 39 5.02 5.70 14.38
N THR A 40 4.29 5.71 15.49
CA THR A 40 3.95 6.96 16.13
C THR A 40 5.12 7.60 16.88
N VAL A 41 6.20 6.85 17.07
CA VAL A 41 7.39 7.41 17.69
C VAL A 41 8.20 8.21 16.68
N THR A 42 8.40 7.67 15.49
CA THR A 42 9.21 8.33 14.48
C THR A 42 8.39 9.11 13.47
N GLY A 43 7.10 8.82 13.38
CA GLY A 43 6.25 9.47 12.39
C GLY A 43 6.38 8.87 11.01
N LYS A 44 7.03 7.72 10.88
CA LYS A 44 7.25 7.12 9.57
C LYS A 44 6.16 6.13 9.24
N ILE A 45 5.87 6.00 7.95
CA ILE A 45 4.92 5.02 7.47
C ILE A 45 5.61 3.67 7.44
N CYS A 46 5.00 2.69 8.06
CA CYS A 46 5.57 1.35 8.12
C CYS A 46 4.98 0.43 7.06
N THR A 47 3.69 0.54 6.82
CA THR A 47 2.98 -0.44 6.01
C THR A 47 1.82 0.20 5.28
N LEU A 48 1.57 -0.26 4.08
CA LEU A 48 0.36 0.06 3.35
C LEU A 48 -0.61 -1.10 3.50
N VAL A 49 -1.87 -0.81 3.74
CA VAL A 49 -2.89 -1.84 3.90
C VAL A 49 -3.81 -1.79 2.69
N ILE A 50 -3.92 -2.91 1.99
CA ILE A 50 -4.70 -3.01 0.77
C ILE A 50 -5.70 -4.14 0.95
N PRO A 51 -7.01 -3.87 0.92
CA PRO A 51 -7.99 -4.94 1.15
C PRO A 51 -7.95 -5.94 0.01
N GLU A 52 -8.13 -7.20 0.36
CA GLU A 52 -8.21 -8.23 -0.64
C GLU A 52 -9.54 -8.10 -1.35
N GLU A 53 -9.48 -8.00 -2.66
CA GLU A 53 -10.67 -7.66 -3.39
C GLU A 53 -11.75 -8.69 -3.37
N SER A 54 -11.41 -9.93 -3.22
CA SER A 54 -12.44 -10.93 -3.23
C SER A 54 -13.39 -10.74 -2.08
N GLY A 55 -12.98 -10.00 -1.08
CA GLY A 55 -13.82 -9.85 0.09
C GLY A 55 -14.82 -8.82 -0.14
N LYS A 56 -15.37 -8.46 -0.99
CA LYS A 56 -16.37 -7.53 -1.13
C LYS A 56 -16.51 -6.55 -0.06
N PHE A 57 -16.97 -6.93 1.06
CA PHE A 57 -17.27 -5.98 2.12
C PHE A 57 -16.79 -6.48 3.43
N CYS A 58 -16.52 -5.58 4.32
CA CYS A 58 -16.13 -5.91 5.68
C CYS A 58 -17.33 -6.08 6.57
N LEU A 59 -18.33 -6.75 6.09
CA LEU A 59 -19.54 -6.83 6.86
C LEU A 59 -19.37 -7.55 8.17
N PHE A 60 -18.50 -8.53 8.17
CA PHE A 60 -18.34 -9.34 9.38
C PHE A 60 -17.00 -9.15 10.03
N GLY A 61 -16.24 -8.19 9.57
CA GLY A 61 -14.99 -7.88 10.21
C GLY A 61 -13.91 -8.91 10.06
N LYS A 62 -14.06 -9.82 9.16
CA LYS A 62 -13.06 -10.86 8.99
C LYS A 62 -12.39 -10.82 7.65
N ASP A 63 -12.28 -9.67 7.11
CA ASP A 63 -11.67 -9.53 5.81
C ASP A 63 -10.18 -9.61 5.91
N ARG A 64 -9.57 -10.04 4.83
CA ARG A 64 -8.14 -10.09 4.74
C ARG A 64 -7.65 -8.90 3.97
N ALA A 65 -6.41 -8.54 4.20
CA ALA A 65 -5.78 -7.44 3.51
C ALA A 65 -4.32 -7.76 3.29
N TYR A 66 -3.73 -7.11 2.30
CA TYR A 66 -2.31 -7.21 2.06
C TYR A 66 -1.63 -6.13 2.89
N PHE A 67 -0.64 -6.51 3.67
CA PHE A 67 0.13 -5.59 4.49
C PHE A 67 1.50 -5.44 3.85
N VAL A 68 1.67 -4.42 3.05
CA VAL A 68 2.88 -4.21 2.26
C VAL A 68 3.83 -3.30 3.02
N PRO A 69 4.99 -3.81 3.44
CA PRO A 69 5.95 -2.95 4.13
C PRO A 69 6.41 -1.82 3.21
N TRP A 70 6.58 -0.66 3.80
CA TRP A 70 6.99 0.51 3.02
C TRP A 70 8.27 0.25 2.25
N ARG A 71 9.19 -0.50 2.84
CA ARG A 71 10.47 -0.76 2.19
C ARG A 71 10.34 -1.60 0.92
N CYS A 72 9.18 -2.23 0.72
CA CYS A 72 8.97 -3.04 -0.47
C CYS A 72 8.39 -2.24 -1.62
N ILE A 73 8.11 -0.98 -1.43
CA ILE A 73 7.63 -0.13 -2.50
C ILE A 73 8.80 0.24 -3.38
N ARG A 74 8.65 0.00 -4.67
CA ARG A 74 9.72 0.27 -5.63
C ARG A 74 9.50 1.59 -6.36
N ARG A 75 8.25 1.96 -6.56
CA ARG A 75 7.98 3.21 -7.25
C ARG A 75 6.55 3.65 -7.00
N ILE A 76 6.37 4.94 -6.82
CA ILE A 76 5.04 5.53 -6.72
C ILE A 76 4.88 6.41 -7.95
N GLY A 77 3.97 6.01 -8.84
CA GLY A 77 3.71 6.76 -10.04
C GLY A 77 2.46 7.60 -9.90
N ASP A 78 2.00 8.12 -11.01
CA ASP A 78 0.81 8.96 -10.99
C ASP A 78 -0.44 8.16 -10.70
N ASP A 79 -0.53 6.97 -11.28
CA ASP A 79 -1.73 6.16 -11.16
C ASP A 79 -1.51 4.82 -10.50
N ILE A 80 -0.26 4.42 -10.33
CA ILE A 80 0.05 3.10 -9.81
C ILE A 80 1.16 3.18 -8.78
N ILE A 81 1.22 2.14 -7.94
CA ILE A 81 2.29 1.95 -6.98
C ILE A 81 2.87 0.57 -7.26
N LEU A 82 4.15 0.51 -7.54
CA LEU A 82 4.81 -0.76 -7.81
C LEU A 82 5.48 -1.27 -6.55
N VAL A 83 5.19 -2.51 -6.19
CA VAL A 83 5.76 -3.11 -5.00
C VAL A 83 6.38 -4.45 -5.38
N GLU A 84 7.27 -4.93 -4.54
CA GLU A 84 7.93 -6.21 -4.79
C GLU A 84 7.80 -7.03 -3.52
N VAL A 85 6.84 -7.96 -3.50
CA VAL A 85 6.53 -8.73 -2.30
C VAL A 85 6.11 -10.13 -2.70
N ASP A 86 6.15 -11.03 -1.71
CA ASP A 86 5.52 -12.33 -1.85
C ASP A 86 4.09 -12.16 -1.36
N GLY A 87 3.15 -12.25 -2.28
CA GLY A 87 1.76 -11.94 -1.95
C GLY A 87 1.19 -12.79 -0.84
N GLU A 88 1.63 -14.02 -0.73
CA GLU A 88 1.09 -14.88 0.32
C GLU A 88 1.63 -14.49 1.69
N ASP A 89 2.85 -14.01 1.74
CA ASP A 89 3.44 -13.63 3.01
C ASP A 89 2.79 -12.41 3.60
N ILE A 90 2.25 -11.54 2.76
CA ILE A 90 1.72 -10.27 3.24
C ILE A 90 0.21 -10.27 3.39
N LEU A 91 -0.45 -11.36 3.05
CA LEU A 91 -1.91 -11.43 3.15
C LEU A 91 -2.28 -11.89 4.55
N LYS A 92 -2.98 -11.06 5.29
CA LYS A 92 -3.32 -11.33 6.67
C LYS A 92 -4.74 -10.89 6.97
N ASN A 93 -5.26 -11.37 8.08
CA ASN A 93 -6.55 -10.90 8.55
C ASN A 93 -6.40 -9.47 9.04
N ASP A 94 -7.32 -8.64 8.62
CA ASP A 94 -7.28 -7.24 9.01
C ASP A 94 -8.12 -7.07 10.27
N GLU A 95 -7.47 -7.17 11.41
CA GLU A 95 -8.15 -7.02 12.70
C GLU A 95 -7.67 -5.76 13.37
N CYS A 96 -8.57 -4.95 13.75
CA CYS A 96 -8.20 -3.72 14.45
C CYS A 96 -8.22 -3.91 15.94
#